data_bae54ec6ef02ed9ff22e88aefa64ba65
#
_entry.id   bae54ec6ef02ed9ff22e88aefa64ba65
#
_cell.length_a   1.000
_cell.length_b   1.000
_cell.length_c   1.000
_cell.angle_alpha   90.00
_cell.angle_beta   90.00
_cell.angle_gamma   90.00
#
_symmetry.space_group_name_H-M   'P 1'
#
loop_
_entity.id
_entity.type
_entity.pdbx_description
1 polymer ?
#
loop_
_entity_poly.entity_id
_entity_poly.type
_entity_poly.pdbx_seq_one_letter_code
_entity_poly.pdbx_strand_id
1 'polypeptide(L)'
;MENPGVMSLWIGNFRTKQSLKEYVEIKFDEVGDRTQSKFMRDFNLDFIDYNQDLLESTLIEDSTTSLTTLLSGSSYETEILSQFAEHYGEELPEIYDSVIRLYDFEYDGDIDEVKFKSGNLIYMGSVVYEEWDE
;
A
#
# COMPACT_ATOMS: atom_id res chain seq x y z
N MET A 1 -3.95 -10.56 -6.08
CA MET A 1 -3.54 -11.46 -7.19
C MET A 1 -2.25 -10.98 -7.80
N GLU A 2 -1.30 -11.86 -8.01
CA GLU A 2 -0.05 -11.51 -8.67
C GLU A 2 -0.32 -11.02 -10.09
N ASN A 3 0.28 -9.89 -10.45
CA ASN A 3 0.07 -9.28 -11.76
C ASN A 3 1.30 -8.44 -12.11
N PRO A 4 2.25 -9.02 -12.86
CA PRO A 4 3.49 -8.30 -13.20
C PRO A 4 3.20 -6.96 -13.90
N GLY A 5 3.89 -5.91 -13.48
CA GLY A 5 3.74 -4.58 -14.05
C GLY A 5 2.60 -3.76 -13.48
N VAL A 6 1.85 -4.30 -12.54
CA VAL A 6 0.75 -3.60 -11.86
C VAL A 6 1.14 -3.30 -10.40
N MET A 7 0.77 -2.14 -9.90
CA MET A 7 1.02 -1.74 -8.52
C MET A 7 -0.31 -1.36 -7.86
N SER A 8 -0.53 -1.83 -6.64
CA SER A 8 -1.69 -1.49 -5.83
C SER A 8 -1.28 -0.52 -4.73
N LEU A 9 -2.11 0.48 -4.47
CA LEU A 9 -1.83 1.57 -3.54
C LEU A 9 -2.87 1.63 -2.42
N TRP A 10 -2.38 1.76 -1.20
CA TRP A 10 -3.19 2.09 -0.02
C TRP A 10 -2.61 3.33 0.63
N ILE A 11 -3.47 4.22 1.10
CA ILE A 11 -3.05 5.37 1.91
C ILE A 11 -3.88 5.42 3.19
N GLY A 12 -3.33 6.04 4.21
CA GLY A 12 -4.03 6.11 5.48
C GLY A 12 -3.29 6.89 6.54
N ASN A 13 -3.61 6.57 7.78
CA ASN A 13 -3.03 7.23 8.93
C ASN A 13 -2.60 6.19 9.97
N PHE A 14 -1.35 6.30 10.41
CA PHE A 14 -0.79 5.47 11.47
C PHE A 14 -0.18 6.39 12.52
N ARG A 15 -0.14 5.93 13.76
CA ARG A 15 0.35 6.76 14.86
C ARG A 15 1.86 6.94 14.80
N THR A 16 2.60 5.87 14.47
CA THR A 16 4.07 5.88 14.46
C THR A 16 4.59 5.01 13.33
N LYS A 17 5.87 5.19 12.97
CA LYS A 17 6.56 4.32 12.02
C LYS A 17 6.54 2.88 12.49
N GLN A 18 6.69 2.67 13.80
CA GLN A 18 6.68 1.34 14.38
C GLN A 18 5.33 0.66 14.19
N SER A 19 4.22 1.39 14.39
CA SER A 19 2.90 0.81 14.21
C SER A 19 2.64 0.43 12.74
N LEU A 20 3.11 1.23 11.79
CA LEU A 20 3.02 0.89 10.37
C LEU A 20 3.87 -0.34 10.05
N LYS A 21 5.09 -0.38 10.54
CA LYS A 21 5.99 -1.51 10.33
C LYS A 21 5.37 -2.81 10.86
N GLU A 22 4.83 -2.78 12.06
CA GLU A 22 4.19 -3.95 12.66
C GLU A 22 2.95 -4.40 11.88
N TYR A 23 2.24 -3.45 11.29
CA TYR A 23 1.03 -3.73 10.52
C TYR A 23 1.34 -4.56 9.26
N VAL A 24 2.45 -4.28 8.59
CA VAL A 24 2.81 -4.95 7.34
C VAL A 24 3.79 -6.11 7.54
N GLU A 25 4.26 -6.34 8.77
CA GLU A 25 5.28 -7.34 9.05
C GLU A 25 4.73 -8.76 9.02
N ILE A 26 5.40 -9.63 8.26
CA ILE A 26 5.15 -11.07 8.30
C ILE A 26 5.97 -11.63 9.46
N LYS A 27 5.32 -12.35 10.37
CA LYS A 27 5.97 -12.94 11.52
C LYS A 27 6.04 -14.46 11.36
N PHE A 28 6.87 -15.10 12.18
CA PHE A 28 6.99 -16.55 12.22
C PHE A 28 6.45 -17.04 13.55
N ASP A 29 5.73 -18.16 13.51
CA ASP A 29 5.22 -18.77 14.73
C ASP A 29 6.31 -19.60 15.43
N GLU A 30 5.93 -20.30 16.51
CA GLU A 30 6.87 -21.07 17.33
C GLU A 30 7.54 -22.22 16.56
N VAL A 31 6.90 -22.74 15.52
CA VAL A 31 7.46 -23.81 14.71
C VAL A 31 8.17 -23.32 13.45
N GLY A 32 8.25 -21.99 13.28
CA GLY A 32 8.97 -21.38 12.17
C GLY A 32 8.14 -21.15 10.92
N ASP A 33 6.83 -21.38 10.96
CA ASP A 33 5.95 -21.13 9.83
C ASP A 33 5.58 -19.63 9.75
N ARG A 34 5.45 -19.14 8.52
CA ARG A 34 5.05 -17.74 8.31
C ARG A 34 3.59 -17.54 8.72
N THR A 35 3.33 -16.42 9.38
CA THR A 35 1.97 -15.99 9.66
C THR A 35 1.68 -14.72 8.88
N GLN A 36 0.45 -14.59 8.41
CA GLN A 36 0.05 -13.40 7.65
C GLN A 36 0.22 -12.15 8.49
N SER A 37 0.65 -11.05 7.86
CA SER A 37 0.67 -9.75 8.51
C SER A 37 -0.78 -9.31 8.78
N LYS A 38 -0.94 -8.33 9.67
CA LYS A 38 -2.26 -7.76 9.91
C LYS A 38 -2.84 -7.14 8.63
N PHE A 39 -1.97 -6.50 7.84
CA PHE A 39 -2.35 -5.96 6.53
C PHE A 39 -2.96 -7.05 5.63
N MET A 40 -2.27 -8.19 5.52
CA MET A 40 -2.76 -9.30 4.70
C MET A 40 -4.12 -9.79 5.19
N ARG A 41 -4.28 -9.92 6.50
CA ARG A 41 -5.56 -10.40 7.09
C ARG A 41 -6.68 -9.39 6.88
N ASP A 42 -6.39 -8.11 7.08
CA ASP A 42 -7.40 -7.06 6.96
C ASP A 42 -7.93 -6.92 5.54
N PHE A 43 -7.08 -7.14 4.53
CA PHE A 43 -7.46 -7.05 3.12
C PHE A 43 -7.62 -8.42 2.46
N ASN A 44 -7.52 -9.48 3.23
CA ASN A 44 -7.74 -10.85 2.77
C ASN A 44 -6.76 -11.25 1.65
N LEU A 45 -5.48 -10.96 1.86
CA LEU A 45 -4.40 -11.30 0.93
C LEU A 45 -3.78 -12.64 1.28
N ASP A 46 -3.41 -13.42 0.26
CA ASP A 46 -2.86 -14.75 0.42
C ASP A 46 -1.37 -14.77 0.05
N PHE A 47 -0.57 -15.58 0.73
CA PHE A 47 0.85 -15.76 0.42
C PHE A 47 1.11 -16.21 -1.01
N ILE A 48 0.16 -16.91 -1.62
CA ILE A 48 0.30 -17.37 -3.01
C ILE A 48 0.45 -16.20 -3.97
N ASP A 49 -0.27 -15.11 -3.70
CA ASP A 49 -0.31 -13.95 -4.58
C ASP A 49 0.56 -12.80 -4.09
N TYR A 50 1.18 -12.93 -2.92
CA TYR A 50 1.80 -11.82 -2.21
C TYR A 50 3.31 -11.99 -2.11
N ASN A 51 4.05 -10.96 -2.52
CA ASN A 51 5.50 -10.93 -2.39
C ASN A 51 5.91 -9.78 -1.47
N GLN A 52 6.32 -10.12 -0.26
CA GLN A 52 6.73 -9.15 0.76
C GLN A 52 7.93 -8.29 0.32
N ASP A 53 8.79 -8.85 -0.52
CA ASP A 53 9.97 -8.11 -1.02
C ASP A 53 9.58 -6.95 -1.93
N LEU A 54 8.37 -6.95 -2.46
CA LEU A 54 7.87 -5.92 -3.37
C LEU A 54 6.94 -4.92 -2.67
N LEU A 55 6.84 -5.01 -1.35
CA LEU A 55 6.05 -4.07 -0.56
C LEU A 55 6.92 -2.90 -0.10
N GLU A 56 6.42 -1.68 -0.33
CA GLU A 56 7.02 -0.46 0.22
C GLU A 56 6.01 0.19 1.14
N SER A 57 6.44 0.60 2.32
CA SER A 57 5.60 1.33 3.25
C SER A 57 6.35 2.55 3.77
N THR A 58 5.65 3.67 3.85
CA THR A 58 6.25 4.94 4.27
C THR A 58 5.29 5.69 5.17
N LEU A 59 5.82 6.25 6.26
CA LEU A 59 5.09 7.20 7.09
C LEU A 59 5.85 8.52 7.04
N ILE A 60 5.16 9.59 6.58
CA ILE A 60 5.75 10.91 6.52
C ILE A 60 5.57 11.64 7.85
N GLU A 61 6.44 12.62 8.11
CA GLU A 61 6.45 13.30 9.40
C GLU A 61 5.23 14.16 9.62
N ASP A 62 4.81 14.89 8.58
CA ASP A 62 3.64 15.79 8.65
C ASP A 62 2.55 15.28 7.70
N SER A 63 1.36 15.09 8.22
CA SER A 63 0.20 14.70 7.41
C SER A 63 -0.05 15.72 6.30
N THR A 64 -0.51 15.24 5.15
CA THR A 64 -0.69 16.09 3.98
C THR A 64 -1.90 15.66 3.14
N THR A 65 -2.43 16.61 2.37
CA THR A 65 -3.40 16.32 1.32
C THR A 65 -2.72 16.14 -0.04
N SER A 66 -1.40 16.35 -0.10
CA SER A 66 -0.65 16.31 -1.36
C SER A 66 -0.31 14.90 -1.77
N LEU A 67 -0.86 14.46 -2.89
CA LEU A 67 -0.57 13.15 -3.47
C LEU A 67 0.91 13.05 -3.86
N THR A 68 1.49 14.12 -4.41
CA THR A 68 2.91 14.18 -4.76
C THR A 68 3.78 13.91 -3.54
N THR A 69 3.46 14.55 -2.41
CA THR A 69 4.22 14.37 -1.17
C THR A 69 4.10 12.92 -0.67
N LEU A 70 2.89 12.37 -0.68
CA LEU A 70 2.65 11.01 -0.22
C LEU A 70 3.40 9.97 -1.04
N LEU A 71 3.47 10.14 -2.36
CA LEU A 71 4.12 9.19 -3.25
C LEU A 71 5.61 9.48 -3.50
N SER A 72 6.14 10.54 -2.89
CA SER A 72 7.56 10.89 -3.02
C SER A 72 8.46 9.76 -2.55
N GLY A 73 9.46 9.43 -3.36
CA GLY A 73 10.41 8.35 -3.05
C GLY A 73 9.93 6.96 -3.45
N SER A 74 8.73 6.83 -4.01
CA SER A 74 8.22 5.54 -4.47
C SER A 74 9.01 5.03 -5.67
N SER A 75 9.18 3.71 -5.78
CA SER A 75 9.67 3.11 -7.01
C SER A 75 8.69 3.41 -8.13
N TYR A 76 9.21 3.77 -9.31
CA TYR A 76 8.38 4.18 -10.45
C TYR A 76 7.48 5.36 -10.13
N GLU A 77 7.98 6.29 -9.32
CA GLU A 77 7.21 7.43 -8.80
C GLU A 77 6.47 8.20 -9.90
N THR A 78 7.16 8.54 -10.99
CA THR A 78 6.56 9.33 -12.07
C THR A 78 5.37 8.61 -12.72
N GLU A 79 5.55 7.32 -12.99
CA GLU A 79 4.52 6.51 -13.66
C GLU A 79 3.28 6.34 -12.80
N ILE A 80 3.47 6.07 -11.50
CA ILE A 80 2.33 5.85 -10.62
C ILE A 80 1.65 7.17 -10.25
N LEU A 81 2.44 8.22 -9.98
CA LEU A 81 1.89 9.52 -9.58
C LEU A 81 0.98 10.10 -10.67
N SER A 82 1.42 10.05 -11.93
CA SER A 82 0.63 10.63 -13.02
C SER A 82 -0.73 9.98 -13.14
N GLN A 83 -0.81 8.67 -12.96
CA GLN A 83 -2.07 7.93 -13.08
C GLN A 83 -3.00 8.20 -11.90
N PHE A 84 -2.47 8.20 -10.67
CA PHE A 84 -3.29 8.49 -9.50
C PHE A 84 -3.73 9.95 -9.46
N ALA A 85 -2.86 10.89 -9.88
CA ALA A 85 -3.22 12.30 -9.96
C ALA A 85 -4.31 12.55 -10.99
N GLU A 86 -4.30 11.83 -12.11
CA GLU A 86 -5.34 11.92 -13.11
C GLU A 86 -6.70 11.46 -12.56
N HIS A 87 -6.69 10.43 -11.73
CA HIS A 87 -7.91 9.86 -11.16
C HIS A 87 -8.44 10.65 -9.95
N TYR A 88 -7.55 11.05 -9.03
CA TYR A 88 -7.94 11.67 -7.77
C TYR A 88 -7.65 13.16 -7.69
N GLY A 89 -6.81 13.69 -8.59
CA GLY A 89 -6.27 15.03 -8.46
C GLY A 89 -5.07 15.07 -7.53
N GLU A 90 -4.31 16.17 -7.57
CA GLU A 90 -3.14 16.36 -6.72
C GLU A 90 -3.53 16.57 -5.25
N GLU A 91 -4.64 17.26 -5.01
CA GLU A 91 -5.15 17.52 -3.66
C GLU A 91 -6.22 16.51 -3.30
N LEU A 92 -5.97 15.77 -2.22
CA LEU A 92 -6.93 14.80 -1.70
C LEU A 92 -7.89 15.50 -0.73
N PRO A 93 -9.11 14.94 -0.53
CA PRO A 93 -10.10 15.59 0.34
C PRO A 93 -9.77 15.56 1.83
N GLU A 94 -8.86 14.68 2.25
CA GLU A 94 -8.46 14.54 3.64
C GLU A 94 -6.96 14.47 3.78
N ILE A 95 -6.45 14.56 5.01
CA ILE A 95 -5.01 14.48 5.27
C ILE A 95 -4.60 13.04 5.57
N TYR A 96 -3.42 12.66 5.11
CA TYR A 96 -2.87 11.32 5.31
C TYR A 96 -1.37 11.40 5.60
N ASP A 97 -0.84 10.39 6.29
CA ASP A 97 0.59 10.33 6.58
C ASP A 97 1.25 9.01 6.17
N SER A 98 0.46 8.02 5.76
CA SER A 98 0.98 6.68 5.53
C SER A 98 0.63 6.17 4.14
N VAL A 99 1.57 5.44 3.54
CA VAL A 99 1.42 4.89 2.20
C VAL A 99 1.94 3.46 2.19
N ILE A 100 1.16 2.55 1.61
CA ILE A 100 1.59 1.18 1.35
C ILE A 100 1.48 0.95 -0.15
N ARG A 101 2.57 0.47 -0.76
CA ARG A 101 2.65 0.18 -2.19
C ARG A 101 3.06 -1.28 -2.35
N LEU A 102 2.30 -2.02 -3.12
CA LEU A 102 2.61 -3.42 -3.40
C LEU A 102 2.73 -3.58 -4.92
N TYR A 103 3.93 -3.89 -5.37
CA TYR A 103 4.26 -4.01 -6.79
C TYR A 103 4.04 -5.44 -7.28
N ASP A 104 3.76 -5.58 -8.58
CA ASP A 104 3.43 -6.83 -9.25
C ASP A 104 2.23 -7.53 -8.62
N PHE A 105 1.27 -6.71 -8.20
CA PHE A 105 0.08 -7.19 -7.52
C PHE A 105 -1.11 -6.30 -7.85
N GLU A 106 -2.23 -6.90 -8.22
CA GLU A 106 -3.49 -6.20 -8.38
C GLU A 106 -4.45 -6.69 -7.30
N TYR A 107 -4.89 -5.78 -6.44
CA TYR A 107 -5.87 -6.11 -5.42
C TYR A 107 -7.24 -6.27 -6.08
N ASP A 108 -7.86 -7.43 -5.88
CA ASP A 108 -9.16 -7.77 -6.45
C ASP A 108 -10.22 -8.04 -5.40
N GLY A 109 -9.94 -7.69 -4.13
CA GLY A 109 -10.87 -7.89 -3.05
C GLY A 109 -11.93 -6.80 -2.94
N ASP A 110 -12.86 -6.99 -2.01
CA ASP A 110 -14.00 -6.10 -1.81
C ASP A 110 -13.80 -5.08 -0.69
N ILE A 111 -12.67 -5.12 0.00
CA ILE A 111 -12.43 -4.25 1.15
C ILE A 111 -11.80 -2.96 0.69
N ASP A 112 -12.52 -1.84 0.83
CA ASP A 112 -12.05 -0.53 0.41
C ASP A 112 -11.35 0.23 1.53
N GLU A 113 -11.77 0.03 2.76
CA GLU A 113 -11.23 0.75 3.91
C GLU A 113 -11.27 -0.12 5.15
N VAL A 114 -10.22 -0.01 5.96
CA VAL A 114 -10.16 -0.63 7.29
C VAL A 114 -9.89 0.47 8.30
N LYS A 115 -10.66 0.49 9.39
CA LYS A 115 -10.47 1.41 10.50
C LYS A 115 -9.98 0.63 11.71
N PHE A 116 -9.00 1.19 12.39
CA PHE A 116 -8.50 0.62 13.63
C PHE A 116 -8.35 1.71 14.68
N LYS A 117 -8.03 1.31 15.90
CA LYS A 117 -8.05 2.21 17.05
C LYS A 117 -7.22 3.47 16.86
N SER A 118 -6.09 3.38 16.17
CA SER A 118 -5.14 4.48 16.03
C SER A 118 -5.06 5.07 14.63
N GLY A 119 -5.94 4.64 13.70
CA GLY A 119 -5.87 5.15 12.34
C GLY A 119 -6.78 4.42 11.37
N ASN A 120 -6.42 4.51 10.10
CA ASN A 120 -7.18 3.85 9.03
C ASN A 120 -6.29 3.59 7.83
N LEU A 121 -6.78 2.76 6.93
CA LEU A 121 -6.10 2.47 5.67
C LEU A 121 -7.14 2.31 4.57
N ILE A 122 -6.94 2.99 3.46
CA ILE A 122 -7.89 3.03 2.34
C ILE A 122 -7.19 2.51 1.09
N TYR A 123 -7.85 1.59 0.38
CA TYR A 123 -7.36 1.12 -0.92
C TYR A 123 -7.67 2.18 -1.97
N MET A 124 -6.65 2.63 -2.68
CA MET A 124 -6.75 3.72 -3.66
C MET A 124 -6.84 3.24 -5.10
N GLY A 125 -6.54 2.01 -5.36
CA GLY A 125 -6.60 1.47 -6.71
C GLY A 125 -5.29 0.84 -7.14
N SER A 126 -5.30 0.29 -8.35
CA SER A 126 -4.14 -0.34 -8.97
C SER A 126 -3.87 0.30 -10.32
N VAL A 127 -2.59 0.47 -10.65
CA VAL A 127 -2.17 1.09 -11.90
C VAL A 127 -1.05 0.26 -12.52
N VAL A 128 -0.90 0.37 -13.84
CA VAL A 128 0.22 -0.24 -14.56
C VAL A 128 1.42 0.68 -14.44
N TYR A 129 2.48 0.21 -13.81
CA TYR A 129 3.72 1.01 -13.66
C TYR A 129 4.80 0.58 -14.65
N GLU A 130 4.66 -0.60 -15.23
CA GLU A 130 5.59 -1.11 -16.21
C GLU A 130 4.85 -2.00 -17.20
N GLU A 131 4.98 -1.67 -18.48
CA GLU A 131 4.37 -2.48 -19.53
C GLU A 131 5.38 -3.51 -20.02
N TRP A 132 4.91 -4.76 -20.16
CA TRP A 132 5.75 -5.84 -20.67
C TRP A 132 5.50 -5.99 -22.17
N ASP A 133 6.55 -5.76 -22.96
CA ASP A 133 6.52 -6.02 -24.40
C ASP A 133 6.90 -7.47 -24.65
N GLU A 134 6.15 -8.10 -25.52
CA GLU A 134 6.44 -9.47 -25.91
C GLU A 134 7.28 -9.53 -27.19
#